data_00ad1d33739d76a7d55dab9bb1a1b6e8
#
_entry.id   00ad1d33739d76a7d55dab9bb1a1b6e8
#
_cell.length_a   1.000
_cell.length_b   1.000
_cell.length_c   1.000
_cell.angle_alpha   90.00
_cell.angle_beta   90.00
_cell.angle_gamma   90.00
#
_symmetry.space_group_name_H-M   'P 1'
#
loop_
_entity.id
_entity.type
_entity.pdbx_description
1 polymer ?
#
loop_
_entity_poly.entity_id
_entity_poly.type
_entity_poly.pdbx_seq_one_letter_code
_entity_poly.pdbx_strand_id
1 'polypeptide(L)'
;VIVDELHAFAGDDRGWHLRSVLHRLDQYLERPLQRIGLSATVSNPSELLAWLAPIGSRSVVGSASVSTDADVTIDHVGSLENAATVIARLHRGEKRLVFCDSRSSAEQLSSMLRTHAIRTFVSHASLSLSERRQAEAAFSEERDCVIVATSTLELGIDVGDLDRVIQIDSPSSVSS
;
A
#
# COMPACT_ATOMS: atom_id res chain seq x y z
N VAL A 1 -10.67 20.15 -8.93
CA VAL A 1 -10.89 18.76 -8.48
C VAL A 1 -9.55 18.20 -8.06
N ILE A 2 -9.53 17.53 -6.91
CA ILE A 2 -8.37 16.78 -6.41
C ILE A 2 -8.73 15.29 -6.51
N VAL A 3 -7.84 14.51 -7.10
CA VAL A 3 -7.95 13.05 -7.20
C VAL A 3 -6.77 12.47 -6.42
N ASP A 4 -7.08 11.84 -5.31
CA ASP A 4 -6.11 11.16 -4.47
C ASP A 4 -5.89 9.72 -4.97
N GLU A 5 -4.70 9.18 -4.72
CA GLU A 5 -4.27 7.84 -5.21
C GLU A 5 -4.51 7.66 -6.71
N LEU A 6 -4.12 8.67 -7.48
CA LEU A 6 -4.41 8.74 -8.93
C LEU A 6 -3.94 7.48 -9.69
N HIS A 7 -2.82 6.87 -9.27
CA HIS A 7 -2.28 5.66 -9.89
C HIS A 7 -3.25 4.47 -9.85
N ALA A 8 -4.11 4.38 -8.80
CA ALA A 8 -5.10 3.32 -8.67
C ALA A 8 -6.25 3.40 -9.69
N PHE A 9 -6.37 4.52 -10.40
CA PHE A 9 -7.38 4.72 -11.45
C PHE A 9 -6.83 4.50 -12.86
N ALA A 10 -5.53 4.60 -13.05
CA ALA A 10 -4.93 4.46 -14.38
C ALA A 10 -4.95 3.00 -14.84
N GLY A 11 -5.55 2.75 -16.00
CA GLY A 11 -5.62 1.41 -16.59
C GLY A 11 -6.81 0.55 -16.13
N ASP A 12 -7.71 1.08 -15.30
CA ASP A 12 -8.89 0.38 -14.76
C ASP A 12 -10.19 1.04 -15.29
N ASP A 13 -11.29 0.28 -15.32
CA ASP A 13 -12.63 0.75 -15.67
C ASP A 13 -13.10 1.91 -14.78
N ARG A 14 -12.73 1.92 -13.51
CA ARG A 14 -12.99 3.05 -12.60
C ARG A 14 -12.35 4.35 -13.09
N GLY A 15 -11.17 4.25 -13.69
CA GLY A 15 -10.49 5.40 -14.26
C GLY A 15 -11.21 5.97 -15.48
N TRP A 16 -11.73 5.12 -16.35
CA TRP A 16 -12.56 5.57 -17.48
C TRP A 16 -13.85 6.24 -17.00
N HIS A 17 -14.47 5.69 -15.95
CA HIS A 17 -15.64 6.31 -15.32
C HIS A 17 -15.30 7.69 -14.74
N LEU A 18 -14.21 7.81 -13.98
CA LEU A 18 -13.72 9.07 -13.45
C LEU A 18 -13.50 10.12 -14.55
N ARG A 19 -12.82 9.75 -15.64
CA ARG A 19 -12.62 10.65 -16.79
C ARG A 19 -13.94 11.12 -17.41
N SER A 20 -14.90 10.23 -17.54
CA SER A 20 -16.23 10.55 -18.06
C SER A 20 -16.96 11.56 -17.18
N VAL A 21 -16.88 11.40 -15.87
CA VAL A 21 -17.45 12.34 -14.89
C VAL A 21 -16.74 13.70 -14.97
N LEU A 22 -15.42 13.72 -15.01
CA LEU A 22 -14.66 14.96 -15.13
C LEU A 22 -14.96 15.72 -16.43
N HIS A 23 -15.11 14.99 -17.54
CA HIS A 23 -15.49 15.60 -18.82
C HIS A 23 -16.90 16.23 -18.76
N ARG A 24 -17.87 15.55 -18.17
CA ARG A 24 -19.23 16.10 -17.96
C ARG A 24 -19.21 17.34 -17.08
N LEU A 25 -18.38 17.38 -16.06
CA LEU A 25 -18.22 18.54 -15.19
C LEU A 25 -17.63 19.73 -15.96
N ASP A 26 -16.65 19.53 -16.85
CA ASP A 26 -16.12 20.58 -17.70
C ASP A 26 -17.21 21.19 -18.59
N GLN A 27 -18.05 20.34 -19.20
CA GLN A 27 -19.16 20.78 -20.03
C GLN A 27 -20.23 21.54 -19.24
N TYR A 28 -20.55 21.05 -18.03
CA TYR A 28 -21.56 21.69 -17.18
C TYR A 28 -21.12 23.06 -16.66
N LEU A 29 -19.83 23.22 -16.38
CA LEU A 29 -19.27 24.49 -15.87
C LEU A 29 -18.84 25.46 -16.96
N GLU A 30 -18.98 25.07 -18.24
CA GLU A 30 -18.55 25.86 -19.42
C GLU A 30 -17.10 26.36 -19.35
N ARG A 31 -16.27 25.69 -18.56
CA ARG A 31 -14.84 25.98 -18.38
C ARG A 31 -14.08 24.73 -17.99
N PRO A 32 -12.80 24.63 -18.39
CA PRO A 32 -11.97 23.51 -17.96
C PRO A 32 -11.72 23.57 -16.44
N LEU A 33 -11.85 22.42 -15.80
CA LEU A 33 -11.55 22.25 -14.39
C LEU A 33 -10.03 22.19 -14.16
N GLN A 34 -9.57 22.89 -13.13
CA GLN A 34 -8.25 22.59 -12.58
C GLN A 34 -8.29 21.21 -11.95
N ARG A 35 -7.40 20.32 -12.39
CA ARG A 35 -7.29 18.95 -11.93
C ARG A 35 -5.95 18.76 -11.25
N ILE A 36 -5.97 18.22 -10.03
CA ILE A 36 -4.80 17.93 -9.23
C ILE A 36 -4.83 16.43 -8.94
N GLY A 37 -3.81 15.69 -9.35
CA GLY A 37 -3.63 14.30 -9.00
C GLY A 37 -2.59 14.17 -7.90
N LEU A 38 -2.91 13.43 -6.84
CA LEU A 38 -1.97 13.04 -5.80
C LEU A 38 -1.66 11.55 -5.96
N SER A 39 -0.39 11.19 -5.80
CA SER A 39 0.02 9.79 -5.91
C SER A 39 1.37 9.60 -5.21
N ALA A 40 1.51 8.51 -4.47
CA ALA A 40 2.74 8.20 -3.75
C ALA A 40 3.82 7.66 -4.70
N THR A 41 3.49 6.66 -5.52
CA THR A 41 4.44 5.98 -6.41
C THR A 41 3.94 6.02 -7.85
N VAL A 42 4.71 6.61 -8.76
CA VAL A 42 4.37 6.68 -10.19
C VAL A 42 5.62 6.50 -11.03
N SER A 43 5.63 5.49 -11.88
CA SER A 43 6.75 5.21 -12.78
C SER A 43 6.85 6.25 -13.92
N ASN A 44 5.70 6.75 -14.39
CA ASN A 44 5.60 7.68 -15.51
C ASN A 44 4.61 8.84 -15.23
N PRO A 45 4.98 9.78 -14.37
CA PRO A 45 4.09 10.84 -13.91
C PRO A 45 3.58 11.73 -15.06
N SER A 46 4.36 11.90 -16.13
CA SER A 46 3.95 12.69 -17.28
C SER A 46 2.80 12.06 -18.08
N GLU A 47 2.78 10.74 -18.22
CA GLU A 47 1.69 10.02 -18.88
C GLU A 47 0.43 10.05 -18.03
N LEU A 48 0.57 9.82 -16.74
CA LEU A 48 -0.55 9.87 -15.80
C LEU A 48 -1.16 11.28 -15.76
N LEU A 49 -0.35 12.31 -15.81
CA LEU A 49 -0.80 13.70 -15.90
C LEU A 49 -1.51 13.98 -17.23
N ALA A 50 -1.01 13.46 -18.34
CA ALA A 50 -1.68 13.57 -19.64
C ALA A 50 -3.02 12.82 -19.67
N TRP A 51 -3.10 11.70 -18.98
CA TRP A 51 -4.33 10.95 -18.81
C TRP A 51 -5.37 11.72 -17.97
N LEU A 52 -4.96 12.35 -16.85
CA LEU A 52 -5.85 13.13 -15.98
C LEU A 52 -6.30 14.44 -16.65
N ALA A 53 -5.40 15.16 -17.30
CA ALA A 53 -5.63 16.46 -17.90
C ALA A 53 -5.14 16.47 -19.36
N PRO A 54 -5.92 15.98 -20.33
CA PRO A 54 -5.50 15.87 -21.73
C PRO A 54 -5.31 17.21 -22.42
N ILE A 55 -5.91 18.28 -21.91
CA ILE A 55 -5.90 19.63 -22.51
C ILE A 55 -5.39 20.66 -21.48
N GLY A 56 -4.66 21.66 -21.94
CA GLY A 56 -4.19 22.78 -21.13
C GLY A 56 -2.74 22.63 -20.63
N SER A 57 -2.30 23.62 -19.85
CA SER A 57 -0.97 23.62 -19.25
C SER A 57 -0.90 22.58 -18.14
N ARG A 58 0.21 21.84 -18.10
CA ARG A 58 0.42 20.72 -17.19
C ARG A 58 1.77 20.84 -16.52
N SER A 59 1.84 20.52 -15.25
CA SER A 59 3.12 20.41 -14.52
C SER A 59 3.08 19.26 -13.53
N VAL A 60 4.20 18.57 -13.39
CA VAL A 60 4.45 17.61 -12.34
C VAL A 60 5.22 18.32 -11.24
N VAL A 61 4.70 18.26 -10.02
CA VAL A 61 5.37 18.75 -8.83
C VAL A 61 5.73 17.52 -8.01
N GLY A 62 7.01 17.24 -7.88
CA GLY A 62 7.52 16.15 -7.08
C GLY A 62 8.82 16.59 -6.42
N SER A 63 9.07 16.12 -5.20
CA SER A 63 10.43 16.15 -4.69
C SER A 63 11.24 15.14 -5.51
N ALA A 64 12.46 15.50 -5.91
CA ALA A 64 13.41 14.52 -6.38
C ALA A 64 13.43 13.38 -5.33
N SER A 65 13.11 12.17 -5.76
CA SER A 65 13.17 11.00 -4.88
C SER A 65 14.56 10.98 -4.27
N VAL A 66 14.65 11.24 -2.98
CA VAL A 66 15.82 10.83 -2.23
C VAL A 66 15.77 9.31 -2.31
N SER A 67 16.58 8.72 -3.17
CA SER A 67 16.81 7.28 -3.17
C SER A 67 17.43 6.95 -1.81
N THR A 68 16.61 6.59 -0.86
CA THR A 68 17.10 5.86 0.29
C THR A 68 17.51 4.50 -0.28
N ASP A 69 18.80 4.19 -0.22
CA ASP A 69 19.29 2.84 -0.50
C ASP A 69 18.60 1.89 0.47
N ALA A 70 17.53 1.27 0.03
CA ALA A 70 16.85 0.25 0.81
C ALA A 70 17.71 -1.01 0.80
N ASP A 71 18.02 -1.54 1.99
CA ASP A 71 18.67 -2.84 2.12
C ASP A 71 17.64 -3.93 1.80
N VAL A 72 17.74 -4.51 0.62
CA VAL A 72 16.81 -5.53 0.13
C VAL A 72 17.46 -6.90 0.18
N THR A 73 16.86 -7.81 0.94
CA THR A 73 17.27 -9.21 1.01
C THR A 73 16.17 -10.10 0.44
N ILE A 74 16.54 -11.11 -0.34
CA ILE A 74 15.60 -12.08 -0.91
C ILE A 74 15.99 -13.46 -0.42
N ASP A 75 15.06 -14.15 0.25
CA ASP A 75 15.24 -15.48 0.81
C ASP A 75 14.22 -16.46 0.24
N HIS A 76 14.66 -17.66 -0.13
CA HIS A 76 13.77 -18.74 -0.52
C HIS A 76 13.56 -19.69 0.66
N VAL A 77 12.35 -19.67 1.24
CA VAL A 77 12.01 -20.43 2.46
C VAL A 77 11.14 -21.68 2.20
N GLY A 78 10.57 -21.81 1.02
CA GLY A 78 9.87 -22.99 0.51
C GLY A 78 8.45 -23.21 1.04
N SER A 79 8.08 -22.69 2.21
CA SER A 79 6.72 -22.80 2.74
C SER A 79 6.36 -21.64 3.67
N LEU A 80 5.05 -21.46 3.92
CA LEU A 80 4.56 -20.42 4.82
C LEU A 80 4.94 -20.69 6.29
N GLU A 81 5.04 -21.94 6.70
CA GLU A 81 5.53 -22.36 8.03
C GLU A 81 6.99 -21.98 8.24
N ASN A 82 7.81 -22.19 7.21
CA ASN A 82 9.20 -21.78 7.25
C ASN A 82 9.33 -20.25 7.27
N ALA A 83 8.52 -19.54 6.50
CA ALA A 83 8.45 -18.08 6.54
C ALA A 83 8.10 -17.57 7.94
N ALA A 84 7.08 -18.15 8.59
CA ALA A 84 6.72 -17.82 9.97
C ALA A 84 7.87 -18.05 10.94
N THR A 85 8.61 -19.15 10.78
CA THR A 85 9.79 -19.47 11.61
C THR A 85 10.91 -18.45 11.42
N VAL A 86 11.18 -18.06 10.18
CA VAL A 86 12.20 -17.06 9.84
C VAL A 86 11.81 -15.71 10.42
N ILE A 87 10.58 -15.24 10.17
CA ILE A 87 10.07 -13.97 10.67
C ILE A 87 10.08 -13.92 12.20
N ALA A 88 9.74 -15.03 12.87
CA ALA A 88 9.75 -15.11 14.34
C ALA A 88 11.15 -15.02 14.95
N ARG A 89 12.19 -15.36 14.21
CA ARG A 89 13.58 -15.38 14.68
C ARG A 89 14.34 -14.12 14.28
N LEU A 90 14.07 -13.58 13.10
CA LEU A 90 14.72 -12.39 12.59
C LEU A 90 14.04 -11.11 13.11
N HIS A 91 14.85 -10.08 13.29
CA HIS A 91 14.37 -8.73 13.59
C HIS A 91 13.48 -8.63 14.85
N ARG A 92 13.84 -9.38 15.90
CA ARG A 92 13.15 -9.26 17.20
C ARG A 92 13.39 -7.88 17.80
N GLY A 93 12.34 -7.32 18.41
CA GLY A 93 12.37 -5.97 18.96
C GLY A 93 11.98 -4.90 17.95
N GLU A 94 11.82 -5.25 16.66
CA GLU A 94 11.45 -4.35 15.58
C GLU A 94 9.94 -4.41 15.27
N LYS A 95 9.42 -3.32 14.74
CA LYS A 95 8.08 -3.25 14.15
C LYS A 95 8.14 -3.72 12.71
N ARG A 96 7.48 -4.85 12.42
CA ARG A 96 7.57 -5.54 11.13
C ARG A 96 6.21 -5.55 10.45
N LEU A 97 6.14 -5.08 9.22
CA LEU A 97 4.97 -5.18 8.37
C LEU A 97 5.19 -6.29 7.35
N VAL A 98 4.28 -7.25 7.31
CA VAL A 98 4.36 -8.40 6.41
C VAL A 98 3.18 -8.36 5.45
N PHE A 99 3.47 -8.26 4.16
CA PHE A 99 2.47 -8.34 3.11
C PHE A 99 2.28 -9.77 2.62
N CYS A 100 1.01 -10.17 2.46
CA CYS A 100 0.59 -11.41 1.85
C CYS A 100 -0.34 -11.12 0.67
N ASP A 101 -0.33 -12.00 -0.32
CA ASP A 101 -1.17 -11.89 -1.53
C ASP A 101 -2.66 -12.17 -1.26
N SER A 102 -2.98 -12.94 -0.21
CA SER A 102 -4.35 -13.33 0.12
C SER A 102 -4.68 -13.19 1.60
N ARG A 103 -5.97 -13.01 1.89
CA ARG A 103 -6.49 -13.00 3.28
C ARG A 103 -6.21 -14.31 3.99
N SER A 104 -6.36 -15.43 3.28
CA SER A 104 -6.11 -16.76 3.83
C SER A 104 -4.65 -16.91 4.26
N SER A 105 -3.71 -16.49 3.42
CA SER A 105 -2.27 -16.49 3.73
C SER A 105 -1.97 -15.60 4.93
N ALA A 106 -2.59 -14.41 5.00
CA ALA A 106 -2.39 -13.48 6.10
C ALA A 106 -2.88 -14.03 7.43
N GLU A 107 -4.06 -14.67 7.46
CA GLU A 107 -4.61 -15.28 8.66
C GLU A 107 -3.80 -16.51 9.11
N GLN A 108 -3.40 -17.37 8.17
CA GLN A 108 -2.56 -18.53 8.46
C GLN A 108 -1.20 -18.12 9.02
N LEU A 109 -0.51 -17.17 8.36
CA LEU A 109 0.78 -16.67 8.84
C LEU A 109 0.65 -16.05 10.24
N SER A 110 -0.39 -15.28 10.47
CA SER A 110 -0.63 -14.67 11.79
C SER A 110 -0.85 -15.72 12.88
N SER A 111 -1.60 -16.78 12.58
CA SER A 111 -1.79 -17.90 13.49
C SER A 111 -0.47 -18.59 13.84
N MET A 112 0.36 -18.86 12.82
CA MET A 112 1.68 -19.46 13.00
C MET A 112 2.62 -18.57 13.82
N LEU A 113 2.66 -17.28 13.56
CA LEU A 113 3.48 -16.33 14.32
C LEU A 113 3.08 -16.25 15.79
N ARG A 114 1.79 -16.34 16.10
CA ARG A 114 1.29 -16.41 17.48
C ARG A 114 1.75 -17.69 18.19
N THR A 115 1.88 -18.82 17.50
CA THR A 115 2.45 -20.07 18.10
C THR A 115 3.93 -19.90 18.45
N HIS A 116 4.64 -19.01 17.78
CA HIS A 116 6.01 -18.61 18.12
C HIS A 116 6.10 -17.52 19.19
N ALA A 117 5.00 -17.24 19.90
CA ALA A 117 4.90 -16.17 20.91
C ALA A 117 5.22 -14.76 20.37
N ILE A 118 4.96 -14.52 19.09
CA ILE A 118 5.09 -13.19 18.47
C ILE A 118 3.75 -12.46 18.61
N ARG A 119 3.80 -11.23 19.08
CA ARG A 119 2.64 -10.34 19.11
C ARG A 119 2.26 -9.95 17.68
N THR A 120 1.12 -10.46 17.22
CA THR A 120 0.74 -10.38 15.81
C THR A 120 -0.64 -9.80 15.64
N PHE A 121 -0.75 -8.83 14.75
CA PHE A 121 -1.98 -8.19 14.30
C PHE A 121 -2.23 -8.51 12.83
N VAL A 122 -3.50 -8.52 12.42
CA VAL A 122 -3.89 -8.76 11.03
C VAL A 122 -4.61 -7.52 10.51
N SER A 123 -4.36 -7.17 9.26
CA SER A 123 -5.08 -6.09 8.59
C SER A 123 -5.48 -6.50 7.17
N HIS A 124 -6.78 -6.58 6.92
CA HIS A 124 -7.37 -6.79 5.60
C HIS A 124 -8.81 -6.24 5.53
N ALA A 125 -9.36 -6.12 4.33
CA ALA A 125 -10.66 -5.47 4.10
C ALA A 125 -11.87 -6.12 4.81
N SER A 126 -11.76 -7.38 5.24
CA SER A 126 -12.86 -8.12 5.88
C SER A 126 -12.86 -8.01 7.40
N LEU A 127 -11.92 -7.29 8.00
CA LEU A 127 -11.87 -7.09 9.45
C LEU A 127 -13.04 -6.22 9.93
N SER A 128 -13.51 -6.51 11.14
CA SER A 128 -14.43 -5.63 11.86
C SER A 128 -13.75 -4.29 12.19
N LEU A 129 -14.56 -3.27 12.45
CA LEU A 129 -14.05 -1.95 12.86
C LEU A 129 -13.18 -2.00 14.12
N SER A 130 -13.49 -2.90 15.05
CA SER A 130 -12.73 -3.08 16.28
C SER A 130 -11.34 -3.68 16.03
N GLU A 131 -11.25 -4.71 15.18
CA GLU A 131 -9.98 -5.33 14.81
C GLU A 131 -9.10 -4.38 14.00
N ARG A 132 -9.70 -3.61 13.11
CA ARG A 132 -8.96 -2.57 12.36
C ARG A 132 -8.36 -1.52 13.29
N ARG A 133 -9.15 -1.00 14.25
CA ARG A 133 -8.65 -0.04 15.25
C ARG A 133 -7.54 -0.63 16.14
N GLN A 134 -7.62 -1.92 16.48
CA GLN A 134 -6.56 -2.59 17.22
C GLN A 134 -5.26 -2.69 16.39
N ALA A 135 -5.35 -3.01 15.11
CA ALA A 135 -4.20 -3.01 14.22
C ALA A 135 -3.61 -1.59 14.09
N GLU A 136 -4.44 -0.57 13.88
CA GLU A 136 -4.01 0.83 13.80
C GLU A 136 -3.35 1.31 15.10
N ALA A 137 -3.91 0.97 16.26
CA ALA A 137 -3.30 1.29 17.56
C ALA A 137 -1.94 0.60 17.73
N ALA A 138 -1.83 -0.67 17.30
CA ALA A 138 -0.56 -1.38 17.32
C ALA A 138 0.49 -0.74 16.41
N PHE A 139 0.09 -0.16 15.28
CA PHE A 139 1.00 0.59 14.40
C PHE A 139 1.62 1.81 15.11
N SER A 140 0.86 2.49 15.96
CA SER A 140 1.35 3.69 16.65
C SER A 140 2.08 3.39 17.97
N GLU A 141 1.63 2.39 18.73
CA GLU A 141 2.04 2.21 20.13
C GLU A 141 3.04 1.07 20.35
N GLU A 142 3.00 0.01 19.53
CA GLU A 142 3.80 -1.19 19.74
C GLU A 142 5.16 -1.09 19.06
N ARG A 143 6.20 -1.62 19.73
CA ARG A 143 7.56 -1.66 19.16
C ARG A 143 7.95 -3.04 18.66
N ASP A 144 7.70 -4.11 19.42
CA ASP A 144 8.01 -5.48 19.03
C ASP A 144 6.74 -6.21 18.62
N CYS A 145 6.34 -6.01 17.35
CA CYS A 145 5.17 -6.66 16.81
C CYS A 145 5.32 -6.99 15.32
N VAL A 146 4.49 -7.89 14.86
CA VAL A 146 4.31 -8.19 13.44
C VAL A 146 2.89 -7.82 13.04
N ILE A 147 2.75 -7.06 11.99
CA ILE A 147 1.47 -6.74 11.39
C ILE A 147 1.42 -7.43 10.05
N VAL A 148 0.49 -8.36 9.88
CA VAL A 148 0.30 -9.10 8.64
C VAL A 148 -0.85 -8.48 7.87
N ALA A 149 -0.59 -8.05 6.65
CA ALA A 149 -1.54 -7.29 5.84
C ALA A 149 -1.69 -7.88 4.43
N THR A 150 -2.80 -7.55 3.79
CA THR A 150 -2.95 -7.68 2.33
C THR A 150 -2.79 -6.33 1.67
N SER A 151 -2.68 -6.27 0.35
CA SER A 151 -2.52 -5.05 -0.45
C SER A 151 -3.51 -3.90 -0.15
N THR A 152 -4.60 -4.18 0.54
CA THR A 152 -5.56 -3.15 0.98
C THR A 152 -4.99 -2.17 2.02
N LEU A 153 -3.83 -2.47 2.59
CA LEU A 153 -3.13 -1.60 3.54
C LEU A 153 -2.24 -0.57 2.82
N GLU A 154 -1.95 -0.77 1.53
CA GLU A 154 -1.13 0.14 0.72
C GLU A 154 -1.76 1.53 0.57
N LEU A 155 -3.08 1.66 0.80
CA LEU A 155 -3.85 2.87 0.60
C LEU A 155 -4.04 3.66 1.91
N GLY A 156 -3.02 4.45 2.28
CA GLY A 156 -3.22 5.60 3.18
C GLY A 156 -3.21 5.34 4.68
N ILE A 157 -2.60 4.26 5.17
CA ILE A 157 -2.34 4.12 6.61
C ILE A 157 -0.99 4.76 6.94
N ASP A 158 -1.02 5.69 7.87
CA ASP A 158 0.20 6.20 8.51
C ASP A 158 0.80 5.08 9.37
N VAL A 159 1.76 4.37 8.81
CA VAL A 159 2.44 3.24 9.47
C VAL A 159 3.43 3.68 10.56
N GLY A 160 3.58 5.00 10.78
CA GLY A 160 4.52 5.54 11.77
C GLY A 160 5.94 5.01 11.56
N ASP A 161 6.67 4.85 12.67
CA ASP A 161 8.04 4.32 12.65
C ASP A 161 8.03 2.81 12.39
N LEU A 162 8.13 2.42 11.12
CA LEU A 162 8.24 1.05 10.68
C LEU A 162 9.71 0.68 10.46
N ASP A 163 10.17 -0.40 11.09
CA ASP A 163 11.56 -0.83 10.98
C ASP A 163 11.78 -1.73 9.75
N ARG A 164 10.82 -2.63 9.44
CA ARG A 164 10.96 -3.61 8.37
C ARG A 164 9.67 -3.82 7.60
N VAL A 165 9.82 -4.00 6.29
CA VAL A 165 8.78 -4.50 5.39
C VAL A 165 9.20 -5.86 4.86
N ILE A 166 8.32 -6.84 4.94
CA ILE A 166 8.55 -8.20 4.46
C ILE A 166 7.45 -8.54 3.46
N GLN A 167 7.82 -8.96 2.28
CA GLN A 167 6.89 -9.42 1.26
C GLN A 167 6.91 -10.96 1.21
N ILE A 168 5.75 -11.58 1.38
CA ILE A 168 5.56 -13.01 1.13
C ILE A 168 5.12 -13.17 -0.31
N ASP A 169 5.83 -14.01 -1.06
CA ASP A 169 5.69 -14.19 -2.50
C ASP A 169 6.02 -12.93 -3.33
N SER A 170 5.83 -12.99 -4.61
CA SER A 170 6.09 -11.86 -5.50
C SER A 170 4.94 -10.86 -5.46
N PRO A 171 5.23 -9.56 -5.42
CA PRO A 171 4.20 -8.55 -5.57
C PRO A 171 3.53 -8.68 -6.94
N SER A 172 2.25 -8.33 -7.02
CA SER A 172 1.46 -8.44 -8.26
C SER A 172 1.89 -7.46 -9.35
N SER A 173 2.57 -6.38 -8.97
CA SER A 173 3.11 -5.37 -9.89
C SER A 173 4.44 -4.82 -9.39
N VAL A 174 5.23 -4.23 -10.30
CA VAL A 174 6.53 -3.58 -9.96
C VAL A 174 6.34 -2.30 -9.12
N SER A 175 5.14 -1.75 -9.14
CA SER A 175 4.76 -0.54 -8.39
C SER A 175 4.00 -0.81 -7.09
N SER A 176 3.89 -2.09 -6.73
CA SER A 176 3.25 -2.51 -5.47
C SER A 176 4.24 -2.55 -4.34
#